data_19e52da7aff3969b3fff6c1a87491ee1
#
_entry.id   19e52da7aff3969b3fff6c1a87491ee1
#
_cell.length_a   1.000
_cell.length_b   1.000
_cell.length_c   1.000
_cell.angle_alpha   90.00
_cell.angle_beta   90.00
_cell.angle_gamma   90.00
#
_symmetry.space_group_name_H-M   'P 1'
#
loop_
_entity.id
_entity.type
_entity.pdbx_description
1 polymer ?
#
loop_
_entity_poly.entity_id
_entity_poly.type
_entity_poly.pdbx_seq_one_letter_code
_entity_poly.pdbx_strand_id
1 'polypeptide(L)'
;MNPDRESLYRALSNGAWGYLFLNFDLNIGTVSVTPRFVGWLLLVAAIRDLSPERRDLALLRPLALLLAAWSGADWLLSWVHGSVGGHILFLDLLVAAAAIYFHFQFLTDLAALAQLRQPEGGSLDRRLRRRRTVYILLTTGVSVLTHLSGERYAGFQGYAALGLSAAALITALCIMAGVFELRGLFREEQPQA
;
A
#
# COMPACT_ATOMS: atom_id res chain seq x y z
N MET A 1 7.37 17.70 -22.77
CA MET A 1 7.27 16.36 -22.14
C MET A 1 6.13 15.61 -22.84
N ASN A 2 6.32 14.37 -23.27
CA ASN A 2 5.26 13.59 -23.92
C ASN A 2 4.12 13.39 -22.89
N PRO A 3 2.83 13.64 -23.24
CA PRO A 3 1.69 13.54 -22.31
C PRO A 3 1.61 12.18 -21.61
N ASP A 4 2.01 11.10 -22.27
CA ASP A 4 2.04 9.76 -21.68
C ASP A 4 3.06 9.64 -20.54
N ARG A 5 4.22 10.29 -20.64
CA ARG A 5 5.26 10.26 -19.59
C ARG A 5 4.86 11.09 -18.37
N GLU A 6 4.18 12.21 -18.58
CA GLU A 6 3.68 13.02 -17.46
C GLU A 6 2.62 12.27 -16.67
N SER A 7 1.75 11.52 -17.34
CA SER A 7 0.76 10.68 -16.67
C SER A 7 1.42 9.58 -15.83
N LEU A 8 2.45 8.90 -16.35
CA LEU A 8 3.20 7.87 -15.63
C LEU A 8 3.96 8.43 -14.44
N TYR A 9 4.61 9.59 -14.59
CA TYR A 9 5.28 10.28 -13.50
C TYR A 9 4.32 10.63 -12.36
N ARG A 10 3.13 11.14 -12.69
CA ARG A 10 2.05 11.45 -11.74
C ARG A 10 1.51 10.18 -11.09
N ALA A 11 1.30 9.13 -11.87
CA ALA A 11 0.83 7.84 -11.39
C ALA A 11 1.77 7.24 -10.33
N LEU A 12 3.07 7.22 -10.59
CA LEU A 12 4.05 6.73 -9.63
C LEU A 12 4.13 7.61 -8.38
N SER A 13 3.97 8.93 -8.53
CA SER A 13 3.85 9.83 -7.38
C SER A 13 2.62 9.50 -6.53
N ASN A 14 1.46 9.32 -7.16
CA ASN A 14 0.22 8.93 -6.46
C ASN A 14 0.39 7.58 -5.77
N GLY A 15 1.03 6.60 -6.42
CA GLY A 15 1.35 5.31 -5.82
C GLY A 15 2.23 5.43 -4.57
N ALA A 16 3.29 6.25 -4.62
CA ALA A 16 4.19 6.47 -3.50
C ALA A 16 3.46 7.15 -2.31
N TRP A 17 2.73 8.23 -2.56
CA TRP A 17 1.93 8.91 -1.54
C TRP A 17 0.80 8.02 -1.00
N GLY A 18 0.18 7.21 -1.85
CA GLY A 18 -0.82 6.22 -1.43
C GLY A 18 -0.27 5.30 -0.34
N TYR A 19 0.94 4.79 -0.50
CA TYR A 19 1.60 3.96 0.53
C TYR A 19 1.84 4.71 1.83
N LEU A 20 2.19 6.00 1.78
CA LEU A 20 2.33 6.80 3.00
C LEU A 20 1.00 6.89 3.75
N PHE A 21 -0.08 7.30 3.07
CA PHE A 21 -1.40 7.46 3.70
C PHE A 21 -1.97 6.16 4.24
N LEU A 22 -1.68 5.01 3.61
CA LEU A 22 -2.16 3.71 4.09
C LEU A 22 -1.45 3.23 5.36
N ASN A 23 -0.17 3.60 5.53
CA ASN A 23 0.65 3.11 6.63
C ASN A 23 0.85 4.13 7.75
N PHE A 24 0.49 5.39 7.50
CA PHE A 24 0.58 6.45 8.50
C PHE A 24 -0.79 6.66 9.13
N ASP A 25 -0.98 6.09 10.31
CA ASP A 25 -2.24 6.15 11.06
C ASP A 25 -2.04 6.97 12.33
N LEU A 26 -2.65 8.16 12.35
CA LEU A 26 -2.69 9.01 13.54
C LEU A 26 -4.08 8.90 14.15
N ASN A 27 -4.15 8.31 15.33
CA ASN A 27 -5.36 8.23 16.12
C ASN A 27 -5.28 9.16 17.33
N ILE A 28 -6.31 9.97 17.54
CA ILE A 28 -6.47 10.78 18.75
C ILE A 28 -7.68 10.22 19.50
N GLY A 29 -7.41 9.44 20.55
CA GLY A 29 -8.46 8.68 21.24
C GLY A 29 -9.06 7.60 20.32
N THR A 30 -10.38 7.64 20.15
CA THR A 30 -11.12 6.71 19.27
C THR A 30 -11.24 7.21 17.82
N VAL A 31 -10.80 8.44 17.55
CA VAL A 31 -10.98 9.09 16.24
C VAL A 31 -9.72 8.91 15.40
N SER A 32 -9.88 8.33 14.22
CA SER A 32 -8.83 8.27 13.21
C SER A 32 -8.72 9.63 12.49
N VAL A 33 -7.59 10.31 12.68
CA VAL A 33 -7.32 11.61 12.05
C VAL A 33 -6.85 11.45 10.61
N THR A 34 -6.12 10.36 10.33
CA THR A 34 -5.57 10.11 9.00
C THR A 34 -6.57 9.33 8.14
N PRO A 35 -7.10 9.92 7.05
CA PRO A 35 -8.06 9.24 6.21
C PRO A 35 -7.38 8.18 5.32
N ARG A 36 -7.29 6.94 5.79
CA ARG A 36 -6.69 5.82 5.03
C ARG A 36 -7.31 5.64 3.64
N PHE A 37 -8.61 5.96 3.49
CA PHE A 37 -9.29 5.86 2.19
C PHE A 37 -8.65 6.77 1.12
N VAL A 38 -8.02 7.90 1.51
CA VAL A 38 -7.28 8.76 0.58
C VAL A 38 -6.10 8.00 -0.03
N GLY A 39 -5.40 7.18 0.76
CA GLY A 39 -4.34 6.31 0.26
C GLY A 39 -4.83 5.34 -0.81
N TRP A 40 -6.00 4.71 -0.59
CA TRP A 40 -6.64 3.84 -1.58
C TRP A 40 -7.06 4.59 -2.84
N LEU A 41 -7.62 5.80 -2.72
CA LEU A 41 -7.98 6.64 -3.88
C LEU A 41 -6.76 7.05 -4.70
N LEU A 42 -5.65 7.38 -4.05
CA LEU A 42 -4.38 7.65 -4.73
C LEU A 42 -3.86 6.42 -5.49
N LEU A 43 -3.99 5.22 -4.91
CA LEU A 43 -3.65 3.96 -5.60
C LEU A 43 -4.60 3.69 -6.76
N VAL A 44 -5.90 3.96 -6.64
CA VAL A 44 -6.86 3.87 -7.78
C VAL A 44 -6.45 4.79 -8.91
N ALA A 45 -6.06 6.04 -8.60
CA ALA A 45 -5.58 6.98 -9.61
C ALA A 45 -4.27 6.49 -10.25
N ALA A 46 -3.32 5.98 -9.45
CA ALA A 46 -2.08 5.39 -9.94
C ALA A 46 -2.34 4.21 -10.89
N ILE A 47 -3.23 3.28 -10.51
CA ILE A 47 -3.61 2.12 -11.32
C ILE A 47 -4.20 2.57 -12.65
N ARG A 48 -5.12 3.55 -12.63
CA ARG A 48 -5.75 4.05 -13.86
C ARG A 48 -4.70 4.53 -14.87
N ASP A 49 -3.73 5.30 -14.40
CA ASP A 49 -2.74 5.94 -15.26
C ASP A 49 -1.58 4.98 -15.62
N LEU A 50 -1.34 3.89 -14.84
CA LEU A 50 -0.37 2.82 -15.13
C LEU A 50 -0.95 1.67 -15.97
N SER A 51 -2.27 1.53 -16.06
CA SER A 51 -2.94 0.44 -16.76
C SER A 51 -2.56 0.30 -18.24
N PRO A 52 -2.25 1.37 -19.00
CA PRO A 52 -1.77 1.24 -20.37
C PRO A 52 -0.44 0.50 -20.49
N GLU A 53 0.46 0.68 -19.52
CA GLU A 53 1.77 -0.01 -19.47
C GLU A 53 1.66 -1.47 -19.01
N ARG A 54 0.69 -1.77 -18.13
CA ARG A 54 0.48 -3.10 -17.55
C ARG A 54 -1.01 -3.37 -17.36
N ARG A 55 -1.59 -4.18 -18.25
CA ARG A 55 -3.03 -4.53 -18.21
C ARG A 55 -3.45 -5.23 -16.93
N ASP A 56 -2.53 -5.99 -16.32
CA ASP A 56 -2.80 -6.72 -15.07
C ASP A 56 -3.16 -5.77 -13.92
N LEU A 57 -2.59 -4.56 -13.90
CA LEU A 57 -2.94 -3.52 -12.92
C LEU A 57 -4.42 -3.11 -12.99
N ALA A 58 -5.03 -3.13 -14.17
CA ALA A 58 -6.45 -2.77 -14.32
C ALA A 58 -7.36 -3.68 -13.48
N LEU A 59 -6.98 -4.95 -13.31
CA LEU A 59 -7.74 -5.93 -12.51
C LEU A 59 -7.75 -5.59 -11.01
N LEU A 60 -6.77 -4.83 -10.53
CA LEU A 60 -6.70 -4.38 -9.13
C LEU A 60 -7.63 -3.20 -8.84
N ARG A 61 -8.09 -2.48 -9.86
CA ARG A 61 -8.91 -1.28 -9.68
C ARG A 61 -10.21 -1.52 -8.90
N PRO A 62 -11.05 -2.54 -9.21
CA PRO A 62 -12.25 -2.79 -8.44
C PRO A 62 -11.94 -3.15 -6.98
N LEU A 63 -10.87 -3.90 -6.73
CA LEU A 63 -10.45 -4.25 -5.39
C LEU A 63 -10.00 -3.01 -4.59
N ALA A 64 -9.21 -2.12 -5.21
CA ALA A 64 -8.80 -0.86 -4.58
C ALA A 64 -10.00 0.05 -4.26
N LEU A 65 -11.03 0.08 -5.14
CA LEU A 65 -12.26 0.83 -4.88
C LEU A 65 -13.07 0.25 -3.73
N LEU A 66 -13.17 -1.08 -3.62
CA LEU A 66 -13.81 -1.74 -2.48
C LEU A 66 -13.09 -1.43 -1.17
N LEU A 67 -11.76 -1.49 -1.15
CA LEU A 67 -10.95 -1.16 0.01
C LEU A 67 -11.05 0.34 0.37
N ALA A 68 -11.13 1.22 -0.63
CA ALA A 68 -11.38 2.65 -0.43
C ALA A 68 -12.76 2.91 0.21
N ALA A 69 -13.81 2.25 -0.32
CA ALA A 69 -15.16 2.38 0.20
C ALA A 69 -15.27 1.85 1.64
N TRP A 70 -14.69 0.68 1.91
CA TRP A 70 -14.64 0.12 3.26
C TRP A 70 -13.91 1.03 4.24
N SER A 71 -12.70 1.46 3.87
CA SER A 71 -11.88 2.34 4.71
C SER A 71 -12.52 3.72 4.91
N GLY A 72 -13.25 4.24 3.91
CA GLY A 72 -13.99 5.49 4.01
C GLY A 72 -15.21 5.35 4.93
N ALA A 73 -15.93 4.24 4.83
CA ALA A 73 -17.07 3.94 5.72
C ALA A 73 -16.59 3.81 7.18
N ASP A 74 -15.54 3.05 7.43
CA ASP A 74 -14.96 2.89 8.76
C ASP A 74 -14.49 4.23 9.33
N TRP A 75 -13.82 5.06 8.52
CA TRP A 75 -13.38 6.39 8.91
C TRP A 75 -14.56 7.30 9.30
N LEU A 76 -15.64 7.35 8.50
CA LEU A 76 -16.84 8.16 8.79
C LEU A 76 -17.54 7.67 10.06
N LEU A 77 -17.68 6.35 10.23
CA LEU A 77 -18.36 5.76 11.37
C LEU A 77 -17.56 5.93 12.66
N SER A 78 -16.22 5.97 12.57
CA SER A 78 -15.34 6.22 13.73
C SER A 78 -15.63 7.56 14.42
N TRP A 79 -16.14 8.55 13.69
CA TRP A 79 -16.50 9.86 14.23
C TRP A 79 -17.83 9.88 14.99
N VAL A 80 -18.74 8.93 14.70
CA VAL A 80 -20.11 8.93 15.24
C VAL A 80 -20.33 7.80 16.25
N HIS A 81 -19.89 6.59 15.93
CA HIS A 81 -20.22 5.38 16.69
C HIS A 81 -18.98 4.56 17.13
N GLY A 82 -17.78 5.03 16.83
CA GLY A 82 -16.55 4.26 16.94
C GLY A 82 -16.28 3.42 15.68
N SER A 83 -15.06 2.84 15.59
CA SER A 83 -14.66 2.03 14.46
C SER A 83 -15.57 0.82 14.25
N VAL A 84 -15.91 0.51 13.00
CA VAL A 84 -16.68 -0.71 12.62
C VAL A 84 -15.78 -1.92 12.65
N GLY A 85 -14.47 -1.73 12.46
CA GLY A 85 -13.45 -2.78 12.56
C GLY A 85 -13.47 -3.42 13.95
N GLY A 86 -13.31 -4.76 14.00
CA GLY A 86 -13.32 -5.54 15.23
C GLY A 86 -14.69 -6.09 15.65
N HIS A 87 -15.79 -5.68 15.03
CA HIS A 87 -17.13 -6.18 15.35
C HIS A 87 -17.48 -7.48 14.61
N ILE A 88 -16.94 -7.69 13.41
CA ILE A 88 -17.21 -8.88 12.59
C ILE A 88 -15.88 -9.48 12.12
N LEU A 89 -15.33 -10.39 12.92
CA LEU A 89 -14.03 -11.05 12.68
C LEU A 89 -13.86 -11.56 11.23
N PHE A 90 -14.90 -12.20 10.69
CA PHE A 90 -14.83 -12.75 9.32
C PHE A 90 -14.64 -11.65 8.27
N LEU A 91 -15.33 -10.51 8.44
CA LEU A 91 -15.25 -9.38 7.52
C LEU A 91 -13.89 -8.68 7.62
N ASP A 92 -13.38 -8.50 8.84
CA ASP A 92 -12.06 -7.92 9.08
C ASP A 92 -10.95 -8.79 8.46
N LEU A 93 -11.03 -10.11 8.59
CA LEU A 93 -10.09 -11.04 7.96
C LEU A 93 -10.20 -11.01 6.43
N LEU A 94 -11.41 -10.90 5.88
CA LEU A 94 -11.62 -10.78 4.44
C LEU A 94 -11.01 -9.50 3.89
N VAL A 95 -11.23 -8.37 4.57
CA VAL A 95 -10.64 -7.08 4.18
C VAL A 95 -9.12 -7.10 4.30
N ALA A 96 -8.59 -7.69 5.37
CA ALA A 96 -7.14 -7.85 5.55
C ALA A 96 -6.53 -8.72 4.44
N ALA A 97 -7.15 -9.85 4.10
CA ALA A 97 -6.70 -10.72 3.02
C ALA A 97 -6.75 -10.01 1.66
N ALA A 98 -7.82 -9.26 1.40
CA ALA A 98 -7.98 -8.46 0.18
C ALA A 98 -6.89 -7.39 0.07
N ALA A 99 -6.57 -6.69 1.16
CA ALA A 99 -5.52 -5.69 1.21
C ALA A 99 -4.12 -6.32 0.99
N ILE A 100 -3.84 -7.46 1.65
CA ILE A 100 -2.58 -8.20 1.47
C ILE A 100 -2.42 -8.65 0.01
N TYR A 101 -3.45 -9.21 -0.59
CA TYR A 101 -3.45 -9.60 -2.01
C TYR A 101 -3.20 -8.39 -2.92
N PHE A 102 -3.90 -7.28 -2.67
CA PHE A 102 -3.70 -6.04 -3.42
C PHE A 102 -2.24 -5.58 -3.38
N HIS A 103 -1.66 -5.46 -2.19
CA HIS A 103 -0.27 -5.03 -2.03
C HIS A 103 0.72 -5.99 -2.70
N PHE A 104 0.47 -7.29 -2.58
CA PHE A 104 1.31 -8.29 -3.23
C PHE A 104 1.31 -8.11 -4.75
N GLN A 105 0.14 -8.02 -5.36
CA GLN A 105 0.02 -7.91 -6.81
C GLN A 105 0.52 -6.56 -7.32
N PHE A 106 0.10 -5.46 -6.70
CA PHE A 106 0.52 -4.11 -7.09
C PHE A 106 2.04 -3.94 -7.08
N LEU A 107 2.71 -4.40 -6.02
CA LEU A 107 4.18 -4.34 -5.95
C LEU A 107 4.87 -5.31 -6.90
N THR A 108 4.23 -6.43 -7.25
CA THR A 108 4.73 -7.34 -8.30
C THR A 108 4.77 -6.64 -9.64
N ASP A 109 3.69 -5.93 -9.98
CA ASP A 109 3.57 -5.22 -11.25
C ASP A 109 4.52 -4.01 -11.31
N LEU A 110 4.69 -3.28 -10.21
CA LEU A 110 5.69 -2.21 -10.11
C LEU A 110 7.13 -2.75 -10.27
N ALA A 111 7.44 -3.90 -9.67
CA ALA A 111 8.75 -4.53 -9.83
C ALA A 111 9.00 -5.00 -11.26
N ALA A 112 7.96 -5.52 -11.94
CA ALA A 112 8.06 -5.88 -13.35
C ALA A 112 8.23 -4.64 -14.25
N LEU A 113 7.55 -3.52 -13.93
CA LEU A 113 7.75 -2.24 -14.61
C LEU A 113 9.19 -1.72 -14.41
N ALA A 114 9.72 -1.82 -13.18
CA ALA A 114 11.11 -1.47 -12.88
C ALA A 114 12.10 -2.30 -13.70
N GLN A 115 11.85 -3.60 -13.84
CA GLN A 115 12.68 -4.51 -14.64
C GLN A 115 12.75 -4.09 -16.11
N LEU A 116 11.66 -3.57 -16.68
CA LEU A 116 11.60 -3.13 -18.07
C LEU A 116 12.29 -1.78 -18.31
N ARG A 117 12.39 -0.94 -17.29
CA ARG A 117 12.82 0.47 -17.42
C ARG A 117 14.18 0.77 -16.77
N GLN A 118 14.70 -0.12 -15.93
CA GLN A 118 16.01 0.09 -15.33
C GLN A 118 17.12 -0.20 -16.34
N PRO A 119 18.28 0.48 -16.24
CA PRO A 119 19.45 0.19 -17.06
C PRO A 119 20.01 -1.20 -16.77
N GLU A 120 20.80 -1.73 -17.70
CA GLU A 120 21.48 -3.03 -17.52
C GLU A 120 22.29 -3.04 -16.22
N GLY A 121 22.12 -4.10 -15.41
CA GLY A 121 22.74 -4.22 -14.08
C GLY A 121 21.96 -3.54 -12.95
N GLY A 122 20.86 -2.85 -13.22
CA GLY A 122 20.00 -2.29 -12.20
C GLY A 122 19.44 -3.36 -11.26
N SER A 123 19.11 -2.97 -10.03
CA SER A 123 18.63 -3.90 -8.99
C SER A 123 17.33 -3.45 -8.33
N LEU A 124 16.66 -2.45 -8.90
CA LEU A 124 15.45 -1.87 -8.33
C LEU A 124 14.29 -2.87 -8.27
N ASP A 125 14.12 -3.68 -9.33
CA ASP A 125 13.14 -4.77 -9.39
C ASP A 125 13.33 -5.78 -8.25
N ARG A 126 14.57 -6.23 -8.02
CA ARG A 126 14.89 -7.16 -6.92
C ARG A 126 14.65 -6.55 -5.55
N ARG A 127 15.00 -5.27 -5.38
CA ARG A 127 14.75 -4.53 -4.13
C ARG A 127 13.25 -4.40 -3.87
N LEU A 128 12.43 -4.06 -4.86
CA LEU A 128 10.98 -3.97 -4.74
C LEU A 128 10.36 -5.33 -4.42
N ARG A 129 10.77 -6.41 -5.09
CA ARG A 129 10.29 -7.78 -4.78
C ARG A 129 10.62 -8.20 -3.35
N ARG A 130 11.85 -7.93 -2.88
CA ARG A 130 12.25 -8.22 -1.51
C ARG A 130 11.43 -7.44 -0.49
N ARG A 131 11.28 -6.13 -0.70
CA ARG A 131 10.48 -5.25 0.17
C ARG A 131 9.02 -5.67 0.20
N ARG A 132 8.46 -6.05 -0.95
CA ARG A 132 7.11 -6.64 -1.04
C ARG A 132 6.98 -7.85 -0.11
N THR A 133 7.89 -8.82 -0.22
CA THR A 133 7.82 -10.05 0.58
C THR A 133 7.91 -9.73 2.08
N VAL A 134 8.84 -8.88 2.48
CA VAL A 134 8.97 -8.44 3.89
C VAL A 134 7.69 -7.74 4.36
N TYR A 135 7.16 -6.80 3.57
CA TYR A 135 5.94 -6.06 3.91
C TYR A 135 4.75 -7.00 4.10
N ILE A 136 4.55 -7.95 3.18
CA ILE A 136 3.47 -8.92 3.26
C ILE A 136 3.59 -9.81 4.51
N LEU A 137 4.79 -10.29 4.82
CA LEU A 137 5.02 -11.10 6.02
C LEU A 137 4.72 -10.31 7.30
N LEU A 138 5.16 -9.04 7.37
CA LEU A 138 4.94 -8.18 8.53
C LEU A 138 3.45 -7.87 8.71
N THR A 139 2.75 -7.46 7.64
CA THR A 139 1.31 -7.15 7.70
C THR A 139 0.46 -8.37 8.00
N THR A 140 0.82 -9.55 7.46
CA THR A 140 0.17 -10.81 7.83
C THR A 140 0.41 -11.13 9.30
N GLY A 141 1.64 -10.97 9.81
CA GLY A 141 1.96 -11.17 11.22
C GLY A 141 1.16 -10.25 12.14
N VAL A 142 1.03 -8.96 11.79
CA VAL A 142 0.16 -8.02 12.52
C VAL A 142 -1.29 -8.50 12.50
N SER A 143 -1.83 -8.87 11.34
CA SER A 143 -3.22 -9.34 11.21
C SER A 143 -3.48 -10.59 12.04
N VAL A 144 -2.56 -11.55 12.06
CA VAL A 144 -2.67 -12.76 12.88
C VAL A 144 -2.67 -12.41 14.36
N LEU A 145 -1.75 -11.56 14.81
CA LEU A 145 -1.66 -11.17 16.22
C LEU A 145 -2.89 -10.39 16.67
N THR A 146 -3.43 -9.51 15.83
CA THR A 146 -4.57 -8.65 16.22
C THR A 146 -5.90 -9.39 16.20
N HIS A 147 -6.10 -10.37 15.30
CA HIS A 147 -7.41 -10.99 15.10
C HIS A 147 -7.51 -12.42 15.65
N LEU A 148 -6.40 -13.16 15.75
CA LEU A 148 -6.41 -14.59 16.09
C LEU A 148 -5.82 -14.91 17.46
N SER A 149 -5.23 -13.94 18.14
CA SER A 149 -4.61 -14.18 19.43
C SER A 149 -5.61 -14.01 20.58
N GLY A 150 -5.70 -15.01 21.46
CA GLY A 150 -6.59 -14.99 22.62
C GLY A 150 -6.06 -14.12 23.77
N GLU A 151 -6.92 -13.84 24.77
CA GLU A 151 -6.64 -12.98 25.94
C GLU A 151 -5.39 -13.38 26.76
N ARG A 152 -4.98 -14.65 26.68
CA ARG A 152 -3.88 -15.22 27.48
C ARG A 152 -2.51 -14.55 27.26
N TYR A 153 -2.32 -13.86 26.15
CA TYR A 153 -1.05 -13.24 25.76
C TYR A 153 -1.15 -11.72 25.54
N ALA A 154 -2.17 -11.08 26.10
CA ALA A 154 -2.51 -9.68 25.81
C ALA A 154 -1.33 -8.70 25.97
N GLY A 155 -0.48 -8.87 26.98
CA GLY A 155 0.69 -8.01 27.18
C GLY A 155 1.79 -8.20 26.12
N PHE A 156 2.21 -9.46 25.87
CA PHE A 156 3.24 -9.78 24.90
C PHE A 156 2.78 -9.44 23.46
N GLN A 157 1.53 -9.71 23.16
CA GLN A 157 0.93 -9.43 21.86
C GLN A 157 0.94 -7.95 21.52
N GLY A 158 0.66 -7.06 22.48
CA GLY A 158 0.70 -5.63 22.29
C GLY A 158 2.09 -5.16 21.86
N TYR A 159 3.15 -5.58 22.55
CA TYR A 159 4.53 -5.23 22.19
C TYR A 159 4.96 -5.85 20.86
N ALA A 160 4.59 -7.11 20.58
CA ALA A 160 4.91 -7.77 19.32
C ALA A 160 4.18 -7.10 18.15
N ALA A 161 2.90 -6.79 18.28
CA ALA A 161 2.12 -6.08 17.27
C ALA A 161 2.69 -4.70 17.01
N LEU A 162 3.07 -3.95 18.06
CA LEU A 162 3.73 -2.65 17.93
C LEU A 162 5.05 -2.75 17.16
N GLY A 163 5.90 -3.71 17.51
CA GLY A 163 7.18 -3.93 16.84
C GLY A 163 7.00 -4.30 15.36
N LEU A 164 6.07 -5.21 15.05
CA LEU A 164 5.76 -5.59 13.67
C LEU A 164 5.16 -4.42 12.88
N SER A 165 4.29 -3.63 13.50
CA SER A 165 3.69 -2.44 12.85
C SER A 165 4.75 -1.38 12.56
N ALA A 166 5.68 -1.14 13.48
CA ALA A 166 6.80 -0.23 13.25
C ALA A 166 7.71 -0.72 12.10
N ALA A 167 8.02 -2.03 12.06
CA ALA A 167 8.79 -2.63 10.98
C ALA A 167 8.04 -2.57 9.63
N ALA A 168 6.71 -2.76 9.64
CA ALA A 168 5.87 -2.62 8.45
C ALA A 168 5.87 -1.16 7.94
N LEU A 169 5.78 -0.17 8.83
CA LEU A 169 5.87 1.25 8.48
C LEU A 169 7.22 1.58 7.84
N ILE A 170 8.34 1.15 8.46
CA ILE A 170 9.68 1.36 7.89
C ILE A 170 9.78 0.72 6.50
N THR A 171 9.24 -0.50 6.34
CA THR A 171 9.25 -1.20 5.05
C THR A 171 8.40 -0.46 4.01
N ALA A 172 7.24 0.09 4.41
CA ALA A 172 6.39 0.91 3.54
C ALA A 172 7.10 2.19 3.09
N LEU A 173 7.83 2.87 3.98
CA LEU A 173 8.66 4.04 3.63
C LEU A 173 9.78 3.64 2.65
N CYS A 174 10.40 2.48 2.84
CA CYS A 174 11.36 1.94 1.89
C CYS A 174 10.73 1.61 0.52
N ILE A 175 9.49 1.10 0.49
CA ILE A 175 8.73 0.88 -0.75
C ILE A 175 8.47 2.22 -1.42
N MET A 176 7.96 3.21 -0.70
CA MET A 176 7.72 4.56 -1.20
C MET A 176 8.99 5.16 -1.85
N ALA A 177 10.15 5.06 -1.17
CA ALA A 177 11.42 5.50 -1.72
C ALA A 177 11.78 4.76 -3.03
N GLY A 178 11.53 3.44 -3.10
CA GLY A 178 11.73 2.65 -4.32
C GLY A 178 10.79 3.05 -5.46
N VAL A 179 9.55 3.43 -5.17
CA VAL A 179 8.61 3.94 -6.17
C VAL A 179 9.03 5.33 -6.66
N PHE A 180 9.56 6.19 -5.79
CA PHE A 180 10.15 7.47 -6.21
C PHE A 180 11.42 7.29 -7.05
N GLU A 181 12.25 6.28 -6.76
CA GLU A 181 13.40 5.91 -7.59
C GLU A 181 12.91 5.45 -8.99
N LEU A 182 11.90 4.58 -9.04
CA LEU A 182 11.28 4.16 -10.29
C LEU A 182 10.75 5.36 -11.09
N ARG A 183 10.08 6.32 -10.41
CA ARG A 183 9.62 7.56 -11.04
C ARG A 183 10.77 8.36 -11.66
N GLY A 184 11.95 8.37 -11.02
CA GLY A 184 13.15 9.04 -11.52
C GLY A 184 13.59 8.52 -12.88
N LEU A 185 13.50 7.19 -13.12
CA LEU A 185 13.87 6.59 -14.40
C LEU A 185 13.04 7.12 -15.58
N PHE A 186 11.78 7.48 -15.35
CA PHE A 186 10.95 8.10 -16.39
C PHE A 186 11.31 9.56 -16.68
N ARG A 187 12.08 10.21 -15.81
CA ARG A 187 12.56 11.58 -16.01
C ARG A 187 13.88 11.64 -16.79
N GLU A 188 14.78 10.69 -16.55
CA GLU A 188 16.16 10.69 -17.08
C GLU A 188 16.24 10.31 -18.56
N GLU A 189 15.22 9.69 -19.14
CA GLU A 189 15.15 9.38 -20.58
C GLU A 189 14.88 10.62 -21.47
N GLN A 190 15.09 11.84 -20.99
CA GLN A 190 15.11 13.00 -21.88
C GLN A 190 16.41 12.99 -22.66
N PRO A 191 16.39 12.87 -24.01
CA PRO A 191 17.58 13.16 -24.80
C PRO A 191 17.97 14.61 -24.52
N GLN A 192 19.21 14.82 -24.10
CA GLN A 192 19.79 16.14 -24.15
C GLN A 192 19.76 16.57 -25.62
N ALA A 193 18.83 17.50 -25.95
CA ALA A 193 18.73 18.11 -27.24
C ALA A 193 19.84 19.19 -27.39
#